data_0feefe7c442387c10d1ed87b0156ee8e
#
_entry.id   0feefe7c442387c10d1ed87b0156ee8e
#
_cell.length_a   1.000
_cell.length_b   1.000
_cell.length_c   1.000
_cell.angle_alpha   90.00
_cell.angle_beta   90.00
_cell.angle_gamma   90.00
#
_symmetry.space_group_name_H-M   'P 1'
#
loop_
_entity.id
_entity.type
_entity.pdbx_description
1 polymer ?
#
loop_
_entity_poly.entity_id
_entity_poly.type
_entity_poly.pdbx_seq_one_letter_code
_entity_poly.pdbx_strand_id
1 'polypeptide(L)'
;MRRTIIMLLSIIMLLNATSAFAWGPKGHDVVAAIAEQHLTKKAKKNISKILDGKSIVYYSSWMDNIQNSPYWENGYNKTKTWHYANVDKGLTYQTMTKNPTGDVVTGLEFLTKELMENYDNLTDSTRADYVKMIIHMVGDLHCPMHAGRLSDRGGNQMKVKWFGQNTNLHSLWDSKMIDSARKWSYSEWVEHLDRADKKFRKSVMRGTYEEWFTDTVEGAAGIYEYVESMGVENPNLSYQYVYDFSPLLEDRLLVGGYRLAYVLNMIFG
;
A
#
# COMPACT_ATOMS: atom_id res chain seq x y z
N MET A 1 58.20 -28.28 12.81
CA MET A 1 57.36 -27.11 13.09
C MET A 1 56.23 -27.09 12.04
N ARG A 2 55.07 -27.61 12.39
CA ARG A 2 53.89 -27.57 11.48
C ARG A 2 53.07 -26.32 11.83
N ARG A 3 52.93 -25.38 10.89
CA ARG A 3 52.06 -24.22 11.01
C ARG A 3 50.62 -24.64 10.64
N THR A 4 49.75 -24.65 11.61
CA THR A 4 48.33 -24.87 11.43
C THR A 4 47.69 -23.55 11.02
N ILE A 5 47.23 -23.49 9.79
CA ILE A 5 46.48 -22.32 9.25
C ILE A 5 45.02 -22.54 9.70
N ILE A 6 44.57 -21.72 10.64
CA ILE A 6 43.15 -21.64 11.01
C ILE A 6 42.46 -20.75 10.01
N MET A 7 41.68 -21.32 9.10
CA MET A 7 40.78 -20.60 8.22
C MET A 7 39.54 -20.20 9.03
N LEU A 8 39.44 -18.91 9.38
CA LEU A 8 38.20 -18.32 9.87
C LEU A 8 37.23 -18.18 8.69
N LEU A 9 36.28 -19.07 8.60
CA LEU A 9 35.08 -18.89 7.77
C LEU A 9 34.16 -17.86 8.44
N SER A 10 34.27 -16.61 8.01
CA SER A 10 33.30 -15.58 8.34
C SER A 10 32.02 -15.89 7.57
N ILE A 11 31.04 -16.50 8.27
CA ILE A 11 29.67 -16.60 7.76
C ILE A 11 29.07 -15.19 7.80
N ILE A 12 29.13 -14.50 6.68
CA ILE A 12 28.31 -13.29 6.48
C ILE A 12 26.86 -13.77 6.35
N MET A 13 26.13 -13.73 7.47
CA MET A 13 24.67 -13.73 7.41
C MET A 13 24.25 -12.45 6.69
N LEU A 14 24.00 -12.57 5.41
CA LEU A 14 23.19 -11.60 4.66
C LEU A 14 21.80 -11.61 5.32
N LEU A 15 21.59 -10.71 6.26
CA LEU A 15 20.28 -10.29 6.69
C LEU A 15 19.63 -9.68 5.41
N ASN A 16 18.91 -10.50 4.68
CA ASN A 16 17.94 -10.01 3.72
C ASN A 16 16.91 -9.23 4.54
N ALA A 17 17.14 -7.95 4.76
CA ALA A 17 16.11 -7.01 5.12
C ALA A 17 15.16 -6.99 3.91
N THR A 18 14.16 -7.86 3.92
CA THR A 18 13.03 -7.73 3.01
C THR A 18 12.37 -6.42 3.39
N SER A 19 12.59 -5.41 2.57
CA SER A 19 11.83 -4.17 2.64
C SER A 19 10.36 -4.59 2.63
N ALA A 20 9.62 -4.22 3.67
CA ALA A 20 8.18 -4.38 3.66
C ALA A 20 7.67 -3.36 2.65
N PHE A 21 7.31 -3.82 1.47
CA PHE A 21 6.62 -3.03 0.47
C PHE A 21 5.13 -3.09 0.80
N ALA A 22 4.44 -2.02 0.56
CA ALA A 22 2.99 -1.89 0.50
C ALA A 22 2.37 -2.93 -0.47
N TRP A 23 1.16 -2.71 -0.97
CA TRP A 23 0.80 -3.50 -2.15
C TRP A 23 2.04 -3.65 -3.01
N GLY A 24 2.44 -4.87 -3.33
CA GLY A 24 3.52 -5.06 -4.29
C GLY A 24 3.21 -4.32 -5.60
N PRO A 25 4.17 -4.14 -6.50
CA PRO A 25 4.00 -3.31 -7.69
C PRO A 25 2.70 -3.58 -8.46
N LYS A 26 2.28 -4.85 -8.55
CA LYS A 26 1.04 -5.22 -9.25
C LYS A 26 -0.21 -4.62 -8.60
N GLY A 27 -0.32 -4.61 -7.27
CA GLY A 27 -1.49 -4.05 -6.58
C GLY A 27 -1.57 -2.53 -6.74
N HIS A 28 -0.44 -1.83 -6.62
CA HIS A 28 -0.36 -0.40 -6.91
C HIS A 28 -0.71 -0.08 -8.36
N ASP A 29 -0.24 -0.90 -9.32
CA ASP A 29 -0.56 -0.73 -10.74
C ASP A 29 -2.07 -0.88 -10.99
N VAL A 30 -2.73 -1.86 -10.35
CA VAL A 30 -4.19 -2.05 -10.46
C VAL A 30 -4.94 -0.84 -9.92
N VAL A 31 -4.61 -0.37 -8.71
CA VAL A 31 -5.24 0.81 -8.09
C VAL A 31 -5.06 2.04 -8.97
N ALA A 32 -3.83 2.30 -9.44
CA ALA A 32 -3.54 3.44 -10.30
C ALA A 32 -4.24 3.34 -11.66
N ALA A 33 -4.29 2.15 -12.27
CA ALA A 33 -4.90 1.96 -13.58
C ALA A 33 -6.43 2.10 -13.54
N ILE A 34 -7.11 1.60 -12.48
CA ILE A 34 -8.52 1.89 -12.24
C ILE A 34 -8.73 3.40 -12.09
N ALA A 35 -7.91 4.07 -11.27
CA ALA A 35 -8.03 5.50 -11.07
C ALA A 35 -7.87 6.28 -12.37
N GLU A 36 -6.89 5.93 -13.21
CA GLU A 36 -6.63 6.62 -14.48
C GLU A 36 -7.83 6.59 -15.45
N GLN A 37 -8.62 5.51 -15.42
CA GLN A 37 -9.85 5.40 -16.24
C GLN A 37 -10.96 6.34 -15.77
N HIS A 38 -10.96 6.74 -14.49
CA HIS A 38 -11.99 7.58 -13.89
C HIS A 38 -11.55 9.03 -13.66
N LEU A 39 -10.38 9.43 -14.17
CA LEU A 39 -9.96 10.83 -14.16
C LEU A 39 -10.81 11.67 -15.12
N THR A 40 -11.22 12.87 -14.67
CA THR A 40 -11.83 13.86 -15.56
C THR A 40 -10.82 14.28 -16.64
N LYS A 41 -11.32 14.76 -17.78
CA LYS A 41 -10.43 15.25 -18.84
C LYS A 41 -9.48 16.36 -18.35
N LYS A 42 -9.95 17.22 -17.44
CA LYS A 42 -9.16 18.29 -16.85
C LYS A 42 -8.09 17.76 -15.91
N ALA A 43 -8.44 16.87 -14.99
CA ALA A 43 -7.48 16.22 -14.08
C ALA A 43 -6.40 15.47 -14.89
N LYS A 44 -6.80 14.64 -15.85
CA LYS A 44 -5.87 13.90 -16.72
C LYS A 44 -4.87 14.82 -17.43
N LYS A 45 -5.35 15.95 -17.99
CA LYS A 45 -4.48 16.93 -18.64
C LYS A 45 -3.50 17.60 -17.67
N ASN A 46 -3.97 17.98 -16.48
CA ASN A 46 -3.14 18.66 -15.48
C ASN A 46 -2.09 17.70 -14.87
N ILE A 47 -2.48 16.49 -14.50
CA ILE A 47 -1.58 15.46 -13.98
C ILE A 47 -0.53 15.08 -15.04
N SER A 48 -0.93 14.90 -16.30
CA SER A 48 0.01 14.62 -17.39
C SER A 48 1.10 15.68 -17.54
N LYS A 49 0.78 16.95 -17.33
CA LYS A 49 1.79 18.04 -17.33
C LYS A 49 2.76 17.92 -16.15
N ILE A 50 2.24 17.61 -14.96
CA ILE A 50 3.04 17.47 -13.73
C ILE A 50 3.98 16.27 -13.83
N LEU A 51 3.55 15.19 -14.49
CA LEU A 51 4.26 13.92 -14.61
C LEU A 51 4.98 13.75 -15.97
N ASP A 52 5.29 14.84 -16.67
CA ASP A 52 6.01 14.83 -17.96
C ASP A 52 5.42 13.85 -18.99
N GLY A 53 4.09 13.80 -19.08
CA GLY A 53 3.37 12.94 -20.01
C GLY A 53 3.28 11.47 -19.60
N LYS A 54 3.84 11.08 -18.45
CA LYS A 54 3.76 9.71 -17.96
C LYS A 54 2.39 9.42 -17.33
N SER A 55 1.97 8.15 -17.46
CA SER A 55 0.79 7.63 -16.76
C SER A 55 0.99 7.63 -15.25
N ILE A 56 -0.09 7.73 -14.47
CA ILE A 56 -0.03 7.56 -13.02
C ILE A 56 0.37 6.13 -12.64
N VAL A 57 0.10 5.13 -13.49
CA VAL A 57 0.57 3.75 -13.29
C VAL A 57 2.08 3.66 -13.30
N TYR A 58 2.76 4.43 -14.15
CA TYR A 58 4.23 4.45 -14.20
C TYR A 58 4.87 4.85 -12.86
N TYR A 59 4.17 5.64 -12.05
CA TYR A 59 4.66 6.12 -10.76
C TYR A 59 3.99 5.43 -9.56
N SER A 60 3.16 4.42 -9.78
CA SER A 60 2.41 3.74 -8.72
C SER A 60 3.27 3.22 -7.57
N SER A 61 4.47 2.70 -7.87
CA SER A 61 5.45 2.18 -6.91
C SER A 61 6.63 3.14 -6.67
N TRP A 62 6.53 4.40 -7.09
CA TRP A 62 7.65 5.35 -7.01
C TRP A 62 8.12 5.59 -5.57
N MET A 63 7.20 5.70 -4.62
CA MET A 63 7.50 5.99 -3.22
C MET A 63 8.29 4.85 -2.56
N ASP A 64 8.01 3.60 -2.90
CA ASP A 64 8.81 2.44 -2.48
C ASP A 64 10.21 2.46 -3.09
N ASN A 65 10.29 2.77 -4.39
CA ASN A 65 11.56 2.73 -5.13
C ASN A 65 12.56 3.76 -4.63
N ILE A 66 12.11 4.93 -4.14
CA ILE A 66 13.00 5.97 -3.64
C ILE A 66 13.58 5.68 -2.27
N GLN A 67 13.00 4.77 -1.47
CA GLN A 67 13.46 4.46 -0.11
C GLN A 67 14.92 4.03 -0.01
N ASN A 68 15.47 3.48 -1.09
CA ASN A 68 16.86 3.01 -1.17
C ASN A 68 17.72 3.87 -2.10
N SER A 69 17.30 5.08 -2.40
CA SER A 69 18.00 6.00 -3.29
C SER A 69 18.58 7.20 -2.53
N PRO A 70 19.62 7.87 -3.05
CA PRO A 70 20.09 9.13 -2.48
C PRO A 70 19.02 10.23 -2.42
N TYR A 71 17.98 10.12 -3.24
CA TYR A 71 16.83 10.99 -3.23
C TYR A 71 16.10 11.00 -1.89
N TRP A 72 16.00 9.83 -1.25
CA TRP A 72 15.41 9.63 0.07
C TRP A 72 16.16 10.39 1.16
N GLU A 73 17.49 10.38 1.14
CA GLU A 73 18.33 11.04 2.14
C GLU A 73 18.18 12.58 2.11
N ASN A 74 17.77 13.13 0.97
CA ASN A 74 17.60 14.57 0.74
C ASN A 74 16.27 15.15 1.26
N GLY A 75 15.63 14.51 2.24
CA GLY A 75 14.48 15.07 2.95
C GLY A 75 13.20 14.22 2.94
N TYR A 76 13.16 13.12 2.19
CA TYR A 76 12.00 12.23 2.15
C TYR A 76 12.05 11.10 3.19
N ASN A 77 13.15 10.92 3.93
CA ASN A 77 13.28 9.90 4.98
C ASN A 77 12.19 9.99 6.06
N LYS A 78 11.65 11.18 6.33
CA LYS A 78 10.52 11.40 7.25
C LYS A 78 9.21 10.76 6.76
N THR A 79 9.06 10.51 5.46
CA THR A 79 7.84 9.92 4.88
C THR A 79 7.81 8.38 4.96
N LYS A 80 8.84 7.76 5.55
CA LYS A 80 8.92 6.30 5.70
C LYS A 80 7.72 5.71 6.45
N THR A 81 7.16 6.44 7.38
CA THR A 81 5.99 6.03 8.17
C THR A 81 4.66 6.34 7.48
N TRP A 82 4.69 7.09 6.38
CA TRP A 82 3.48 7.49 5.64
C TRP A 82 2.89 6.38 4.78
N HIS A 83 3.55 5.22 4.72
CA HIS A 83 3.03 4.04 4.02
C HIS A 83 1.95 3.30 4.84
N TYR A 84 1.87 3.50 6.16
CA TYR A 84 1.01 2.69 7.03
C TYR A 84 0.56 3.46 8.27
N ALA A 85 -0.45 2.90 8.96
CA ALA A 85 -0.80 3.25 10.33
C ALA A 85 -1.20 1.98 11.07
N ASN A 86 -0.45 1.61 12.12
CA ASN A 86 -0.65 0.34 12.81
C ASN A 86 -1.63 0.48 13.97
N VAL A 87 -2.70 -0.34 13.97
CA VAL A 87 -3.79 -0.29 14.96
C VAL A 87 -3.89 -1.63 15.68
N ASP A 88 -3.54 -1.66 16.97
CA ASP A 88 -3.66 -2.88 17.77
C ASP A 88 -5.14 -3.23 18.05
N LYS A 89 -5.39 -4.51 18.33
CA LYS A 89 -6.72 -5.05 18.60
C LYS A 89 -7.43 -4.26 19.69
N GLY A 90 -8.65 -3.84 19.40
CA GLY A 90 -9.50 -3.05 20.32
C GLY A 90 -9.22 -1.55 20.31
N LEU A 91 -8.27 -1.08 19.50
CA LEU A 91 -8.03 0.35 19.28
C LEU A 91 -8.68 0.80 17.97
N THR A 92 -8.81 2.10 17.82
CA THR A 92 -9.22 2.80 16.60
C THR A 92 -8.09 3.69 16.10
N TYR A 93 -8.23 4.29 14.92
CA TYR A 93 -7.25 5.27 14.45
C TYR A 93 -7.05 6.42 15.44
N GLN A 94 -8.12 6.89 16.12
CA GLN A 94 -8.03 7.99 17.10
C GLN A 94 -7.33 7.58 18.40
N THR A 95 -7.43 6.31 18.80
CA THR A 95 -6.91 5.81 20.09
C THR A 95 -5.60 5.03 19.96
N MET A 96 -5.15 4.75 18.74
CA MET A 96 -3.86 4.10 18.50
C MET A 96 -2.67 4.97 18.90
N THR A 97 -1.51 4.36 19.12
CA THR A 97 -0.26 5.07 19.27
C THR A 97 0.14 5.73 17.95
N LYS A 98 0.13 7.07 17.93
CA LYS A 98 0.52 7.87 16.75
C LYS A 98 2.03 7.90 16.55
N ASN A 99 2.45 7.80 15.28
CA ASN A 99 3.84 8.02 14.92
C ASN A 99 4.16 9.54 14.91
N PRO A 100 5.21 10.01 15.60
CA PRO A 100 5.57 11.44 15.63
C PRO A 100 5.89 12.05 14.25
N THR A 101 6.29 11.23 13.27
CA THR A 101 6.58 11.67 11.90
C THR A 101 5.39 11.58 10.95
N GLY A 102 4.21 11.23 11.48
CA GLY A 102 2.99 11.03 10.72
C GLY A 102 2.81 9.59 10.23
N ASP A 103 1.69 9.35 9.61
CA ASP A 103 1.24 8.06 9.07
C ASP A 103 0.53 8.26 7.72
N VAL A 104 -0.01 7.19 7.14
CA VAL A 104 -0.66 7.22 5.82
C VAL A 104 -1.83 8.21 5.77
N VAL A 105 -2.61 8.34 6.83
CA VAL A 105 -3.77 9.25 6.89
C VAL A 105 -3.30 10.70 6.95
N THR A 106 -2.46 11.03 7.93
CA THR A 106 -1.94 12.40 8.12
C THR A 106 -1.08 12.86 6.95
N GLY A 107 -0.33 11.94 6.33
CA GLY A 107 0.45 12.22 5.13
C GLY A 107 -0.43 12.58 3.93
N LEU A 108 -1.51 11.82 3.68
CA LEU A 108 -2.48 12.10 2.62
C LEU A 108 -3.21 13.43 2.86
N GLU A 109 -3.63 13.71 4.09
CA GLU A 109 -4.24 15.00 4.45
C GLU A 109 -3.29 16.16 4.16
N PHE A 110 -2.03 16.05 4.59
CA PHE A 110 -1.01 17.05 4.34
C PHE A 110 -0.78 17.30 2.85
N LEU A 111 -0.53 16.24 2.08
CA LEU A 111 -0.23 16.36 0.64
C LEU A 111 -1.41 16.95 -0.15
N THR A 112 -2.63 16.51 0.18
CA THR A 112 -3.84 17.00 -0.47
C THR A 112 -4.05 18.48 -0.18
N LYS A 113 -3.88 18.89 1.08
CA LYS A 113 -3.99 20.28 1.50
C LYS A 113 -2.96 21.16 0.78
N GLU A 114 -1.69 20.74 0.76
CA GLU A 114 -0.63 21.49 0.07
C GLU A 114 -0.90 21.68 -1.41
N LEU A 115 -1.37 20.66 -2.10
CA LEU A 115 -1.73 20.74 -3.53
C LEU A 115 -3.00 21.55 -3.80
N MET A 116 -3.91 21.69 -2.84
CA MET A 116 -5.14 22.49 -3.01
C MET A 116 -4.96 23.96 -2.60
N GLU A 117 -4.22 24.20 -1.52
CA GLU A 117 -4.16 25.54 -0.91
C GLU A 117 -2.85 26.28 -1.24
N ASN A 118 -1.74 25.56 -1.45
CA ASN A 118 -0.41 26.14 -1.60
C ASN A 118 0.22 25.87 -2.99
N TYR A 119 -0.55 25.40 -3.95
CA TYR A 119 -0.08 24.93 -5.25
C TYR A 119 0.92 25.89 -5.92
N ASP A 120 0.60 27.19 -5.98
CA ASP A 120 1.42 28.18 -6.66
C ASP A 120 2.77 28.46 -5.97
N ASN A 121 2.87 28.15 -4.67
CA ASN A 121 4.10 28.29 -3.90
C ASN A 121 5.02 27.07 -3.97
N LEU A 122 4.53 25.93 -4.49
CA LEU A 122 5.31 24.72 -4.65
C LEU A 122 6.15 24.77 -5.94
N THR A 123 7.35 24.20 -5.90
CA THR A 123 8.14 23.97 -7.13
C THR A 123 7.50 22.88 -7.99
N ASP A 124 7.82 22.85 -9.28
CA ASP A 124 7.32 21.78 -10.17
C ASP A 124 7.77 20.38 -9.70
N SER A 125 9.00 20.26 -9.21
CA SER A 125 9.50 19.00 -8.62
C SER A 125 8.68 18.58 -7.41
N THR A 126 8.40 19.52 -6.49
CA THR A 126 7.61 19.24 -5.28
C THR A 126 6.18 18.83 -5.63
N ARG A 127 5.55 19.51 -6.60
CA ARG A 127 4.23 19.12 -7.11
C ARG A 127 4.22 17.71 -7.66
N ALA A 128 5.24 17.37 -8.47
CA ALA A 128 5.37 16.04 -9.05
C ALA A 128 5.54 14.97 -7.97
N ASP A 129 6.37 15.23 -6.97
CA ASP A 129 6.60 14.28 -5.89
C ASP A 129 5.36 14.10 -5.01
N TYR A 130 4.63 15.15 -4.69
CA TYR A 130 3.38 15.06 -3.93
C TYR A 130 2.31 14.25 -4.68
N VAL A 131 2.19 14.46 -6.00
CA VAL A 131 1.28 13.65 -6.83
C VAL A 131 1.69 12.17 -6.82
N LYS A 132 2.97 11.85 -6.98
CA LYS A 132 3.48 10.48 -6.93
C LYS A 132 3.23 9.82 -5.56
N MET A 133 3.42 10.58 -4.47
CA MET A 133 3.14 10.11 -3.11
C MET A 133 1.65 9.80 -2.94
N ILE A 134 0.73 10.68 -3.36
CA ILE A 134 -0.71 10.43 -3.28
C ILE A 134 -1.10 9.17 -4.06
N ILE A 135 -0.57 9.00 -5.28
CA ILE A 135 -0.85 7.82 -6.11
C ILE A 135 -0.48 6.54 -5.35
N HIS A 136 0.67 6.51 -4.70
CA HIS A 136 1.14 5.36 -3.93
C HIS A 136 0.35 5.17 -2.64
N MET A 137 0.29 6.20 -1.80
CA MET A 137 -0.26 6.14 -0.45
C MET A 137 -1.76 5.83 -0.41
N VAL A 138 -2.54 6.22 -1.43
CA VAL A 138 -3.94 5.77 -1.50
C VAL A 138 -4.02 4.26 -1.74
N GLY A 139 -3.11 3.67 -2.50
CA GLY A 139 -2.97 2.22 -2.59
C GLY A 139 -2.68 1.60 -1.22
N ASP A 140 -1.69 2.13 -0.51
CA ASP A 140 -1.27 1.68 0.82
C ASP A 140 -2.39 1.74 1.85
N LEU A 141 -3.13 2.85 1.87
CA LEU A 141 -4.27 3.04 2.76
C LEU A 141 -5.32 1.94 2.62
N HIS A 142 -5.40 1.28 1.45
CA HIS A 142 -6.33 0.18 1.19
C HIS A 142 -5.70 -1.21 1.33
N CYS A 143 -4.40 -1.32 1.61
CA CYS A 143 -3.74 -2.60 1.87
C CYS A 143 -3.98 -3.03 3.32
N PRO A 144 -4.64 -4.19 3.60
CA PRO A 144 -5.00 -4.58 4.96
C PRO A 144 -3.82 -4.62 5.95
N MET A 145 -2.65 -5.09 5.52
CA MET A 145 -1.51 -5.18 6.43
C MET A 145 -0.83 -3.84 6.70
N HIS A 146 -1.15 -2.78 5.94
CA HIS A 146 -0.78 -1.40 6.25
C HIS A 146 -1.64 -0.76 7.35
N ALA A 147 -2.74 -1.42 7.72
CA ALA A 147 -3.57 -1.17 8.90
C ALA A 147 -3.43 -2.29 9.94
N GLY A 148 -2.38 -3.11 9.84
CA GLY A 148 -2.12 -4.21 10.75
C GLY A 148 -1.69 -3.76 12.15
N ARG A 149 -1.46 -4.69 13.07
CA ARG A 149 -1.17 -4.39 14.48
C ARG A 149 0.22 -3.77 14.66
N LEU A 150 0.34 -2.79 15.57
CA LEU A 150 1.63 -2.23 15.97
C LEU A 150 2.51 -3.29 16.66
N SER A 151 1.90 -4.12 17.52
CA SER A 151 2.55 -5.16 18.31
C SER A 151 3.30 -6.21 17.47
N ASP A 152 2.93 -6.40 16.20
CA ASP A 152 3.58 -7.33 15.29
C ASP A 152 4.13 -6.67 14.02
N ARG A 153 4.24 -5.32 14.04
CA ARG A 153 4.74 -4.52 12.92
C ARG A 153 3.92 -4.72 11.63
N GLY A 154 2.60 -4.62 11.75
CA GLY A 154 1.70 -4.78 10.60
C GLY A 154 1.73 -6.19 10.01
N GLY A 155 1.82 -7.25 10.82
CA GLY A 155 1.86 -8.63 10.36
C GLY A 155 3.26 -9.13 9.94
N ASN A 156 4.31 -8.29 9.99
CA ASN A 156 5.67 -8.72 9.66
C ASN A 156 6.22 -9.77 10.64
N GLN A 157 5.78 -9.74 11.88
CA GLN A 157 6.17 -10.71 12.90
C GLN A 157 5.22 -11.90 12.99
N MET A 158 4.04 -11.84 12.39
CA MET A 158 3.11 -12.96 12.30
C MET A 158 3.57 -13.93 11.19
N LYS A 159 4.28 -14.99 11.62
CA LYS A 159 4.82 -16.01 10.70
C LYS A 159 3.71 -16.93 10.23
N VAL A 160 3.72 -17.22 8.93
CA VAL A 160 2.81 -18.14 8.28
C VAL A 160 3.56 -18.91 7.20
N LYS A 161 2.97 -20.01 6.72
CA LYS A 161 3.40 -20.65 5.48
C LYS A 161 2.42 -20.31 4.38
N TRP A 162 2.92 -20.08 3.19
CA TRP A 162 2.13 -19.87 1.97
C TRP A 162 2.41 -21.00 1.00
N PHE A 163 1.44 -21.87 0.79
CA PHE A 163 1.63 -23.12 0.04
C PHE A 163 2.88 -23.90 0.49
N GLY A 164 3.08 -24.03 1.81
CA GLY A 164 4.20 -24.72 2.41
C GLY A 164 5.49 -23.90 2.54
N GLN A 165 5.60 -22.71 1.93
CA GLN A 165 6.78 -21.85 1.98
C GLN A 165 6.68 -20.84 3.13
N ASN A 166 7.74 -20.72 3.93
CA ASN A 166 7.77 -19.75 5.03
C ASN A 166 7.67 -18.30 4.54
N THR A 167 6.83 -17.53 5.20
CA THR A 167 6.64 -16.09 4.94
C THR A 167 6.09 -15.42 6.22
N ASN A 168 5.57 -14.21 6.09
CA ASN A 168 4.79 -13.52 7.12
C ASN A 168 3.50 -12.98 6.51
N LEU A 169 2.57 -12.58 7.38
CA LEU A 169 1.25 -12.14 6.95
C LEU A 169 1.31 -10.85 6.12
N HIS A 170 2.22 -9.93 6.46
CA HIS A 170 2.44 -8.70 5.71
C HIS A 170 2.86 -8.98 4.25
N SER A 171 3.98 -9.70 4.06
CA SER A 171 4.46 -10.06 2.72
C SER A 171 3.47 -10.90 1.91
N LEU A 172 2.59 -11.64 2.59
CA LEU A 172 1.53 -12.39 1.93
C LEU A 172 0.55 -11.42 1.26
N TRP A 173 0.09 -10.41 1.97
CA TRP A 173 -0.87 -9.43 1.46
C TRP A 173 -0.25 -8.46 0.47
N ASP A 174 0.98 -8.04 0.68
CA ASP A 174 1.65 -7.13 -0.24
C ASP A 174 1.78 -7.70 -1.65
N SER A 175 2.10 -8.99 -1.77
CA SER A 175 2.48 -9.51 -3.08
C SER A 175 1.88 -10.88 -3.40
N LYS A 176 1.95 -11.83 -2.45
CA LYS A 176 1.67 -13.25 -2.77
C LYS A 176 0.19 -13.51 -3.01
N MET A 177 -0.69 -12.80 -2.31
CA MET A 177 -2.13 -13.00 -2.40
C MET A 177 -2.66 -12.62 -3.79
N ILE A 178 -2.28 -11.47 -4.33
CA ILE A 178 -2.73 -11.01 -5.65
C ILE A 178 -2.25 -11.95 -6.77
N ASP A 179 -1.01 -12.46 -6.67
CA ASP A 179 -0.45 -13.39 -7.65
C ASP A 179 -1.07 -14.78 -7.57
N SER A 180 -1.57 -15.18 -6.40
CA SER A 180 -2.18 -16.49 -6.20
C SER A 180 -3.68 -16.48 -6.48
N ALA A 181 -4.38 -15.36 -6.22
CA ALA A 181 -5.80 -15.22 -6.50
C ALA A 181 -6.09 -15.34 -8.01
N ARG A 182 -5.31 -14.65 -8.81
CA ARG A 182 -5.38 -14.70 -10.28
C ARG A 182 -3.99 -14.49 -10.87
N LYS A 183 -3.67 -15.23 -11.93
CA LYS A 183 -2.42 -15.08 -12.69
C LYS A 183 -2.53 -14.00 -13.77
N TRP A 184 -3.23 -12.92 -13.45
CA TRP A 184 -3.50 -11.83 -14.38
C TRP A 184 -2.41 -10.76 -14.32
N SER A 185 -2.20 -10.08 -15.43
CA SER A 185 -1.54 -8.78 -15.48
C SER A 185 -2.39 -7.72 -14.77
N TYR A 186 -1.81 -6.56 -14.44
CA TYR A 186 -2.61 -5.48 -13.83
C TYR A 186 -3.78 -5.04 -14.74
N SER A 187 -3.59 -5.05 -16.06
CA SER A 187 -4.63 -4.67 -17.03
C SER A 187 -5.80 -5.66 -17.06
N GLU A 188 -5.53 -6.97 -16.95
CA GLU A 188 -6.58 -7.97 -16.83
C GLU A 188 -7.33 -7.83 -15.50
N TRP A 189 -6.63 -7.54 -14.40
CA TRP A 189 -7.26 -7.21 -13.13
C TRP A 189 -8.24 -6.04 -13.27
N VAL A 190 -7.82 -4.95 -13.91
CA VAL A 190 -8.66 -3.77 -14.14
C VAL A 190 -9.89 -4.11 -14.99
N GLU A 191 -9.69 -4.85 -16.10
CA GLU A 191 -10.79 -5.27 -16.98
C GLU A 191 -11.88 -6.05 -16.24
N HIS A 192 -11.48 -6.89 -15.29
CA HIS A 192 -12.41 -7.72 -14.54
C HIS A 192 -13.00 -7.05 -13.31
N LEU A 193 -12.27 -6.16 -12.64
CA LEU A 193 -12.75 -5.47 -11.43
C LEU A 193 -13.59 -4.23 -11.74
N ASP A 194 -13.18 -3.40 -12.70
CA ASP A 194 -13.80 -2.08 -12.94
C ASP A 194 -15.11 -2.18 -13.72
N ARG A 195 -16.08 -2.90 -13.13
CA ARG A 195 -17.42 -3.13 -13.68
C ARG A 195 -18.55 -2.58 -12.80
N ALA A 196 -18.21 -1.88 -11.71
CA ALA A 196 -19.20 -1.35 -10.81
C ALA A 196 -20.00 -0.20 -11.45
N ASP A 197 -21.25 -0.10 -11.09
CA ASP A 197 -22.13 0.97 -11.56
C ASP A 197 -21.78 2.34 -10.95
N LYS A 198 -22.37 3.40 -11.50
CA LYS A 198 -22.15 4.77 -11.03
C LYS A 198 -22.62 4.99 -9.58
N LYS A 199 -23.63 4.25 -9.13
CA LYS A 199 -24.18 4.38 -7.76
C LYS A 199 -23.17 3.84 -6.76
N PHE A 200 -22.61 2.65 -7.01
CA PHE A 200 -21.56 2.06 -6.17
C PHE A 200 -20.33 2.97 -6.13
N ARG A 201 -19.80 3.40 -7.30
CA ARG A 201 -18.65 4.31 -7.35
C ARG A 201 -18.85 5.55 -6.48
N LYS A 202 -20.01 6.20 -6.61
CA LYS A 202 -20.33 7.39 -5.80
C LYS A 202 -20.45 7.09 -4.30
N SER A 203 -20.88 5.90 -3.90
CA SER A 203 -20.98 5.55 -2.48
C SER A 203 -19.61 5.36 -1.85
N VAL A 204 -18.70 4.66 -2.52
CA VAL A 204 -17.36 4.36 -1.95
C VAL A 204 -16.41 5.56 -1.94
N MET A 205 -16.64 6.57 -2.79
CA MET A 205 -15.86 7.82 -2.82
C MET A 205 -16.20 8.78 -1.66
N ARG A 206 -17.29 8.54 -0.92
CA ARG A 206 -17.67 9.39 0.22
C ARG A 206 -16.76 9.13 1.39
N GLY A 207 -16.60 10.16 2.24
CA GLY A 207 -15.84 10.04 3.47
C GLY A 207 -14.47 10.71 3.42
N THR A 208 -13.74 10.56 4.51
CA THR A 208 -12.40 11.08 4.76
C THR A 208 -11.35 9.96 4.64
N TYR A 209 -10.07 10.32 4.62
CA TYR A 209 -8.99 9.33 4.66
C TYR A 209 -9.05 8.46 5.92
N GLU A 210 -9.44 9.03 7.05
CA GLU A 210 -9.60 8.30 8.30
C GLU A 210 -10.74 7.27 8.24
N GLU A 211 -11.91 7.65 7.70
CA GLU A 211 -13.03 6.72 7.50
C GLU A 211 -12.65 5.59 6.52
N TRP A 212 -11.96 5.91 5.44
CA TRP A 212 -11.45 4.92 4.49
C TRP A 212 -10.41 3.98 5.12
N PHE A 213 -9.56 4.53 5.99
CA PHE A 213 -8.60 3.73 6.73
C PHE A 213 -9.29 2.80 7.73
N THR A 214 -10.39 3.24 8.36
CA THR A 214 -11.19 2.40 9.26
C THR A 214 -11.74 1.16 8.54
N ASP A 215 -12.22 1.29 7.31
CA ASP A 215 -12.63 0.13 6.49
C ASP A 215 -11.46 -0.87 6.30
N THR A 216 -10.24 -0.38 6.21
CA THR A 216 -9.04 -1.22 6.03
C THR A 216 -8.63 -1.90 7.33
N VAL A 217 -8.77 -1.22 8.48
CA VAL A 217 -8.58 -1.81 9.83
C VAL A 217 -9.55 -2.97 10.07
N GLU A 218 -10.82 -2.81 9.68
CA GLU A 218 -11.82 -3.88 9.79
C GLU A 218 -11.45 -5.10 8.94
N GLY A 219 -11.00 -4.87 7.70
CA GLY A 219 -10.49 -5.94 6.84
C GLY A 219 -9.28 -6.66 7.44
N ALA A 220 -8.32 -5.90 8.00
CA ALA A 220 -7.16 -6.45 8.69
C ALA A 220 -7.56 -7.28 9.91
N ALA A 221 -8.52 -6.81 10.71
CA ALA A 221 -9.01 -7.54 11.88
C ALA A 221 -9.55 -8.94 11.51
N GLY A 222 -10.36 -9.04 10.46
CA GLY A 222 -10.88 -10.32 9.97
C GLY A 222 -9.77 -11.28 9.51
N ILE A 223 -8.71 -10.76 8.90
CA ILE A 223 -7.54 -11.55 8.50
C ILE A 223 -6.81 -12.12 9.73
N TYR A 224 -6.58 -11.30 10.75
CA TYR A 224 -5.96 -11.73 12.00
C TYR A 224 -6.80 -12.77 12.72
N GLU A 225 -8.11 -12.56 12.83
CA GLU A 225 -9.04 -13.51 13.46
C GLU A 225 -9.01 -14.87 12.78
N TYR A 226 -8.99 -14.89 11.45
CA TYR A 226 -8.87 -16.15 10.70
C TYR A 226 -7.59 -16.88 11.03
N VAL A 227 -6.43 -16.21 10.97
CA VAL A 227 -5.13 -16.81 11.22
C VAL A 227 -5.00 -17.30 12.68
N GLU A 228 -5.45 -16.49 13.64
CA GLU A 228 -5.46 -16.82 15.07
C GLU A 228 -6.41 -18.00 15.38
N SER A 229 -7.54 -18.11 14.71
CA SER A 229 -8.52 -19.20 14.90
C SER A 229 -7.97 -20.58 14.53
N MET A 230 -6.93 -20.66 13.71
CA MET A 230 -6.29 -21.92 13.35
C MET A 230 -5.56 -22.57 14.56
N GLY A 231 -5.25 -21.80 15.62
CA GLY A 231 -4.72 -22.30 16.87
C GLY A 231 -3.35 -22.98 16.78
N VAL A 232 -2.59 -22.73 15.71
CA VAL A 232 -1.26 -23.33 15.47
C VAL A 232 -0.24 -22.24 15.15
N GLU A 233 1.00 -22.45 15.56
CA GLU A 233 2.12 -21.60 15.18
C GLU A 233 2.50 -21.83 13.71
N ASN A 234 2.78 -20.75 12.96
CA ASN A 234 3.11 -20.79 11.54
C ASN A 234 2.08 -21.57 10.68
N PRO A 235 0.79 -21.21 10.72
CA PRO A 235 -0.24 -21.92 9.97
C PRO A 235 0.06 -21.92 8.47
N ASN A 236 -0.29 -23.04 7.81
CA ASN A 236 -0.13 -23.14 6.36
C ASN A 236 -1.38 -22.63 5.64
N LEU A 237 -1.28 -21.43 5.11
CA LEU A 237 -2.32 -20.79 4.32
C LEU A 237 -2.17 -21.21 2.84
N SER A 238 -3.28 -21.54 2.20
CA SER A 238 -3.26 -22.03 0.81
C SER A 238 -4.60 -21.76 0.09
N TYR A 239 -5.07 -22.68 -0.73
CA TYR A 239 -6.27 -22.52 -1.57
C TYR A 239 -7.51 -22.06 -0.81
N GLN A 240 -7.78 -22.57 0.39
CA GLN A 240 -8.93 -22.14 1.19
C GLN A 240 -8.80 -20.67 1.57
N TYR A 241 -7.63 -20.25 2.02
CA TYR A 241 -7.36 -18.84 2.34
C TYR A 241 -7.52 -17.93 1.11
N VAL A 242 -7.01 -18.36 -0.04
CA VAL A 242 -7.20 -17.62 -1.31
C VAL A 242 -8.68 -17.46 -1.61
N TYR A 243 -9.47 -18.54 -1.50
CA TYR A 243 -10.91 -18.52 -1.75
C TYR A 243 -11.64 -17.57 -0.79
N ASP A 244 -11.35 -17.66 0.50
CA ASP A 244 -12.04 -16.88 1.53
C ASP A 244 -11.72 -15.37 1.45
N PHE A 245 -10.48 -15.02 1.08
CA PHE A 245 -10.01 -13.63 1.10
C PHE A 245 -9.86 -12.96 -0.28
N SER A 246 -10.09 -13.67 -1.38
CA SER A 246 -10.13 -13.04 -2.70
C SER A 246 -11.19 -11.94 -2.80
N PRO A 247 -12.41 -12.07 -2.24
CA PRO A 247 -13.39 -10.99 -2.27
C PRO A 247 -12.90 -9.71 -1.57
N LEU A 248 -12.21 -9.83 -0.43
CA LEU A 248 -11.63 -8.68 0.27
C LEU A 248 -10.50 -8.04 -0.55
N LEU A 249 -9.61 -8.84 -1.14
CA LEU A 249 -8.55 -8.36 -2.03
C LEU A 249 -9.13 -7.55 -3.19
N GLU A 250 -10.10 -8.14 -3.90
CA GLU A 250 -10.76 -7.54 -5.07
C GLU A 250 -11.46 -6.22 -4.71
N ASP A 251 -12.15 -6.20 -3.58
CA ASP A 251 -12.81 -5.00 -3.06
C ASP A 251 -11.80 -3.89 -2.72
N ARG A 252 -10.72 -4.19 -2.00
CA ARG A 252 -9.72 -3.19 -1.61
C ARG A 252 -9.02 -2.58 -2.82
N LEU A 253 -8.69 -3.38 -3.83
CA LEU A 253 -8.10 -2.89 -5.08
C LEU A 253 -9.07 -1.97 -5.85
N LEU A 254 -10.32 -2.38 -6.00
CA LEU A 254 -11.35 -1.63 -6.73
C LEU A 254 -11.70 -0.31 -6.03
N VAL A 255 -11.99 -0.38 -4.72
CA VAL A 255 -12.34 0.80 -3.92
C VAL A 255 -11.17 1.77 -3.83
N GLY A 256 -9.93 1.26 -3.66
CA GLY A 256 -8.71 2.06 -3.70
C GLY A 256 -8.57 2.85 -5.00
N GLY A 257 -8.82 2.20 -6.14
CA GLY A 257 -8.79 2.86 -7.46
C GLY A 257 -9.83 3.98 -7.59
N TYR A 258 -11.07 3.76 -7.15
CA TYR A 258 -12.10 4.81 -7.21
C TYR A 258 -11.80 5.97 -6.28
N ARG A 259 -11.32 5.70 -5.06
CA ARG A 259 -10.94 6.73 -4.09
C ARG A 259 -9.71 7.54 -4.57
N LEU A 260 -8.73 6.90 -5.20
CA LEU A 260 -7.61 7.61 -5.83
C LEU A 260 -8.09 8.53 -6.96
N ALA A 261 -8.98 8.05 -7.84
CA ALA A 261 -9.58 8.89 -8.87
C ALA A 261 -10.34 10.09 -8.28
N TYR A 262 -11.08 9.87 -7.20
CA TYR A 262 -11.79 10.94 -6.50
C TYR A 262 -10.84 12.01 -5.97
N VAL A 263 -9.79 11.61 -5.26
CA VAL A 263 -8.78 12.54 -4.71
C VAL A 263 -8.11 13.35 -5.82
N LEU A 264 -7.64 12.68 -6.87
CA LEU A 264 -6.97 13.34 -7.99
C LEU A 264 -7.93 14.28 -8.79
N ASN A 265 -9.19 13.90 -8.93
CA ASN A 265 -10.20 14.76 -9.52
C ASN A 265 -10.57 15.96 -8.64
N MET A 266 -10.58 15.80 -7.32
CA MET A 266 -10.81 16.90 -6.37
C MET A 266 -9.69 17.94 -6.46
N ILE A 267 -8.45 17.51 -6.58
CA ILE A 267 -7.28 18.40 -6.62
C ILE A 267 -7.15 19.06 -8.02
N PHE A 268 -7.33 18.31 -9.09
CA PHE A 268 -6.96 18.73 -10.46
C PHE A 268 -8.12 18.82 -11.45
N GLY A 269 -9.34 18.44 -11.04
CA GLY A 269 -10.54 18.37 -11.88
C GLY A 269 -11.30 19.67 -12.14
#